data_7722e8c336d946f67a82d494e1a2e71a
#
_entry.id   7722e8c336d946f67a82d494e1a2e71a
#
_cell.length_a   1.000
_cell.length_b   1.000
_cell.length_c   1.000
_cell.angle_alpha   90.00
_cell.angle_beta   90.00
_cell.angle_gamma   90.00
#
_symmetry.space_group_name_H-M   'P 1'
#
loop_
_entity.id
_entity.type
_entity.pdbx_description
1 polymer ?
#
loop_
_entity_poly.entity_id
_entity_poly.type
_entity_poly.pdbx_seq_one_letter_code
_entity_poly.pdbx_strand_id
1 'polypeptide(L)'
;MPNIIQKIKRISRYYVKFLVLILIVFFNKSNLVYGANNNWVEVSKTPDGIQYLDKESLKIKEKGIIEIKTKYLKIDTYTSNKIEENIYLMKINCSTKEFKDISVNGKKNFTAKWENPNGDKLIDDVILNSCKTV
;
A
#
# COMPACT_ATOMS: atom_id res chain seq x y z
N MET A 1 -17.31 1.22 -64.09
CA MET A 1 -16.31 1.88 -63.23
C MET A 1 -17.02 2.35 -61.98
N PRO A 2 -16.66 1.91 -60.79
CA PRO A 2 -17.26 2.39 -59.56
C PRO A 2 -16.85 3.84 -59.36
N ASN A 3 -17.83 4.68 -59.14
CA ASN A 3 -17.70 6.14 -59.03
C ASN A 3 -16.75 6.48 -57.85
N ILE A 4 -15.80 7.37 -58.05
CA ILE A 4 -14.78 7.81 -57.09
C ILE A 4 -15.43 8.14 -55.71
N ILE A 5 -16.64 8.74 -55.76
CA ILE A 5 -17.42 9.06 -54.56
C ILE A 5 -17.81 7.84 -53.71
N GLN A 6 -18.13 6.71 -54.36
CA GLN A 6 -18.43 5.46 -53.62
C GLN A 6 -17.19 4.84 -52.99
N LYS A 7 -16.03 4.99 -53.63
CA LYS A 7 -14.74 4.50 -53.09
C LYS A 7 -14.35 5.31 -51.87
N ILE A 8 -14.51 6.64 -51.89
CA ILE A 8 -14.24 7.53 -50.73
C ILE A 8 -15.18 7.22 -49.57
N LYS A 9 -16.48 7.03 -49.79
CA LYS A 9 -17.44 6.66 -48.73
C LYS A 9 -17.15 5.30 -48.10
N ARG A 10 -16.59 4.35 -48.86
CA ARG A 10 -16.20 3.03 -48.33
C ARG A 10 -14.97 3.15 -47.44
N ILE A 11 -13.96 3.89 -47.88
CA ILE A 11 -12.73 4.15 -47.11
C ILE A 11 -13.05 4.88 -45.80
N SER A 12 -13.87 5.94 -45.85
CA SER A 12 -14.31 6.68 -44.69
C SER A 12 -14.99 5.81 -43.64
N ARG A 13 -15.84 4.85 -44.05
CA ARG A 13 -16.50 3.92 -43.12
C ARG A 13 -15.53 2.96 -42.43
N TYR A 14 -14.46 2.54 -43.14
CA TYR A 14 -13.42 1.71 -42.52
C TYR A 14 -12.61 2.48 -41.48
N TYR A 15 -12.25 3.73 -41.79
CA TYR A 15 -11.54 4.60 -40.84
C TYR A 15 -12.37 4.90 -39.58
N VAL A 16 -13.67 5.16 -39.73
CA VAL A 16 -14.55 5.39 -38.57
C VAL A 16 -14.68 4.14 -37.73
N LYS A 17 -14.85 2.95 -38.31
CA LYS A 17 -14.90 1.68 -37.58
C LYS A 17 -13.58 1.40 -36.86
N PHE A 18 -12.44 1.65 -37.48
CA PHE A 18 -11.12 1.46 -36.90
C PHE A 18 -10.87 2.44 -35.73
N LEU A 19 -11.28 3.71 -35.89
CA LEU A 19 -11.21 4.71 -34.81
C LEU A 19 -12.09 4.33 -33.59
N VAL A 20 -13.30 3.84 -33.84
CA VAL A 20 -14.20 3.37 -32.78
C VAL A 20 -13.59 2.16 -32.06
N LEU A 21 -12.95 1.25 -32.79
CA LEU A 21 -12.30 0.07 -32.21
C LEU A 21 -11.10 0.47 -31.33
N ILE A 22 -10.31 1.44 -31.76
CA ILE A 22 -9.20 2.01 -30.99
C ILE A 22 -9.74 2.69 -29.72
N LEU A 23 -10.80 3.49 -29.82
CA LEU A 23 -11.44 4.10 -28.66
C LEU A 23 -11.94 3.07 -27.64
N ILE A 24 -12.58 1.99 -28.11
CA ILE A 24 -13.03 0.90 -27.24
C ILE A 24 -11.86 0.25 -26.51
N VAL A 25 -10.71 0.05 -27.17
CA VAL A 25 -9.50 -0.53 -26.54
C VAL A 25 -8.88 0.43 -25.52
N PHE A 26 -8.92 1.75 -25.78
CA PHE A 26 -8.43 2.75 -24.84
C PHE A 26 -9.38 2.95 -23.63
N PHE A 27 -10.69 2.86 -23.83
CA PHE A 27 -11.67 2.96 -22.74
C PHE A 27 -11.80 1.69 -21.92
N ASN A 28 -11.42 0.51 -22.46
CA ASN A 28 -11.35 -0.76 -21.73
C ASN A 28 -10.03 -0.94 -20.94
N LYS A 29 -9.22 0.10 -20.78
CA LYS A 29 -8.34 0.14 -19.61
C LYS A 29 -9.26 0.35 -18.39
N SER A 30 -10.00 -0.70 -18.04
CA SER A 30 -10.55 -0.85 -16.70
C SER A 30 -9.40 -0.51 -15.78
N ASN A 31 -9.53 0.62 -15.09
CA ASN A 31 -8.82 0.83 -13.86
C ASN A 31 -9.15 -0.41 -13.02
N LEU A 32 -8.30 -1.40 -13.05
CA LEU A 32 -8.17 -2.33 -11.96
C LEU A 32 -7.82 -1.43 -10.78
N VAL A 33 -8.85 -0.90 -10.14
CA VAL A 33 -8.77 -0.47 -8.78
C VAL A 33 -8.37 -1.75 -8.06
N TYR A 34 -7.08 -1.94 -7.91
CA TYR A 34 -6.53 -2.82 -6.91
C TYR A 34 -7.07 -2.23 -5.60
N GLY A 35 -8.28 -2.64 -5.25
CA GLY A 35 -8.74 -2.57 -3.88
C GLY A 35 -7.68 -3.33 -3.11
N ALA A 36 -6.77 -2.59 -2.50
CA ALA A 36 -5.82 -3.14 -1.57
C ALA A 36 -6.69 -3.77 -0.47
N ASN A 37 -6.94 -5.06 -0.59
CA ASN A 37 -7.54 -5.85 0.46
C ASN A 37 -6.46 -5.99 1.52
N ASN A 38 -6.21 -4.88 2.23
CA ASN A 38 -5.24 -4.82 3.30
C ASN A 38 -5.85 -5.61 4.46
N ASN A 39 -5.38 -6.83 4.65
CA ASN A 39 -5.73 -7.66 5.80
C ASN A 39 -5.03 -7.12 7.05
N TRP A 40 -5.52 -5.98 7.54
CA TRP A 40 -5.03 -5.36 8.76
C TRP A 40 -5.39 -6.21 9.97
N VAL A 41 -4.39 -6.68 10.68
CA VAL A 41 -4.54 -7.43 11.94
C VAL A 41 -4.10 -6.55 13.08
N GLU A 42 -4.98 -6.32 14.05
CA GLU A 42 -4.64 -5.62 15.29
C GLU A 42 -3.61 -6.45 16.06
N VAL A 43 -2.51 -5.82 16.44
CA VAL A 43 -1.40 -6.49 17.17
C VAL A 43 -1.12 -5.85 18.50
N SER A 44 -1.51 -4.61 18.71
CA SER A 44 -1.34 -3.91 19.97
C SER A 44 -2.37 -2.81 20.15
N LYS A 45 -2.75 -2.58 21.41
CA LYS A 45 -3.66 -1.51 21.81
C LYS A 45 -3.22 -0.91 23.13
N THR A 46 -3.26 0.42 23.19
CA THR A 46 -3.10 1.23 24.39
C THR A 46 -4.26 2.24 24.47
N PRO A 47 -4.44 2.97 25.58
CA PRO A 47 -5.44 4.04 25.64
C PRO A 47 -5.28 5.09 24.53
N ASP A 48 -4.04 5.36 24.10
CA ASP A 48 -3.72 6.43 23.15
C ASP A 48 -3.76 5.98 21.67
N GLY A 49 -3.79 4.68 21.42
CA GLY A 49 -3.78 4.20 20.04
C GLY A 49 -3.81 2.70 19.85
N ILE A 50 -3.99 2.31 18.59
CA ILE A 50 -4.06 0.93 18.14
C ILE A 50 -3.08 0.74 16.99
N GLN A 51 -2.34 -0.36 17.04
CA GLN A 51 -1.39 -0.74 16.01
C GLN A 51 -1.85 -1.99 15.26
N TYR A 52 -1.73 -1.94 13.95
CA TYR A 52 -2.09 -3.02 13.03
C TYR A 52 -0.91 -3.42 12.16
N LEU A 53 -0.90 -4.67 11.71
CA LEU A 53 0.01 -5.21 10.70
C LEU A 53 -0.78 -5.63 9.46
N ASP A 54 -0.22 -5.36 8.29
CA ASP A 54 -0.60 -6.00 7.03
C ASP A 54 0.32 -7.21 6.82
N LYS A 55 -0.12 -8.39 7.27
CA LYS A 55 0.69 -9.62 7.20
C LYS A 55 1.06 -10.03 5.79
N GLU A 56 0.22 -9.71 4.79
CA GLU A 56 0.49 -10.02 3.38
C GLU A 56 1.59 -9.13 2.79
N SER A 57 1.85 -7.98 3.42
CA SER A 57 2.92 -7.06 3.00
C SER A 57 4.31 -7.49 3.48
N LEU A 58 4.41 -8.51 4.35
CA LEU A 58 5.68 -8.95 4.93
C LEU A 58 6.62 -9.48 3.85
N LYS A 59 7.83 -8.92 3.81
CA LYS A 59 8.91 -9.33 2.90
C LYS A 59 10.20 -9.53 3.68
N ILE A 60 10.82 -10.68 3.51
CA ILE A 60 12.17 -10.93 4.03
C ILE A 60 13.13 -10.31 3.02
N LYS A 61 13.98 -9.37 3.48
CA LYS A 61 14.95 -8.65 2.64
C LYS A 61 16.33 -9.28 2.73
N GLU A 62 16.80 -9.50 3.96
CA GLU A 62 18.10 -10.07 4.29
C GLU A 62 17.91 -10.96 5.53
N LYS A 63 18.94 -11.73 5.87
CA LYS A 63 18.86 -12.59 7.06
C LYS A 63 18.56 -11.77 8.33
N GLY A 64 17.37 -12.02 8.90
CA GLY A 64 16.90 -11.34 10.11
C GLY A 64 16.35 -9.92 9.88
N ILE A 65 16.31 -9.41 8.62
CA ILE A 65 15.69 -8.13 8.30
C ILE A 65 14.44 -8.33 7.48
N ILE A 66 13.34 -7.77 7.94
CA ILE A 66 12.05 -7.80 7.27
C ILE A 66 11.57 -6.39 6.93
N GLU A 67 10.66 -6.32 5.96
CA GLU A 67 9.92 -5.11 5.59
C GLU A 67 8.43 -5.43 5.69
N ILE A 68 7.67 -4.57 6.35
CA ILE A 68 6.25 -4.77 6.59
C ILE A 68 5.50 -3.44 6.63
N LYS A 69 4.26 -3.43 6.16
CA LYS A 69 3.36 -2.29 6.36
C LYS A 69 2.68 -2.39 7.71
N THR A 70 2.65 -1.27 8.41
CA THR A 70 1.94 -1.11 9.66
C THR A 70 0.99 0.08 9.58
N LYS A 71 -0.02 0.10 10.43
CA LYS A 71 -0.98 1.18 10.53
C LYS A 71 -1.18 1.53 11.99
N TYR A 72 -0.98 2.79 12.32
CA TYR A 72 -1.27 3.35 13.62
C TYR A 72 -2.55 4.18 13.57
N LEU A 73 -3.45 3.91 14.50
CA LEU A 73 -4.62 4.75 14.77
C LEU A 73 -4.44 5.44 16.11
N LYS A 74 -4.39 6.76 16.10
CA LYS A 74 -4.45 7.56 17.32
C LYS A 74 -5.90 7.69 17.77
N ILE A 75 -6.14 7.43 19.05
CA ILE A 75 -7.46 7.46 19.67
C ILE A 75 -7.51 8.61 20.68
N ASP A 76 -8.61 9.34 20.68
CA ASP A 76 -8.93 10.29 21.73
C ASP A 76 -9.30 9.52 23.01
N THR A 77 -8.58 9.78 24.09
CA THR A 77 -8.76 9.05 25.35
C THR A 77 -10.09 9.33 26.05
N TYR A 78 -10.73 10.46 25.74
CA TYR A 78 -11.99 10.86 26.35
C TYR A 78 -13.20 10.41 25.54
N THR A 79 -13.13 10.55 24.20
CA THR A 79 -14.27 10.27 23.33
C THR A 79 -14.19 8.91 22.65
N SER A 80 -13.03 8.24 22.74
CA SER A 80 -12.70 7.00 22.00
C SER A 80 -12.81 7.15 20.48
N ASN A 81 -12.83 8.37 19.98
CA ASN A 81 -12.87 8.63 18.56
C ASN A 81 -11.47 8.54 17.93
N LYS A 82 -11.41 8.11 16.67
CA LYS A 82 -10.19 8.17 15.88
C LYS A 82 -9.83 9.62 15.60
N ILE A 83 -8.60 10.02 15.98
CA ILE A 83 -8.06 11.36 15.71
C ILE A 83 -7.23 11.36 14.45
N GLU A 84 -6.37 10.34 14.28
CA GLU A 84 -5.36 10.30 13.23
C GLU A 84 -5.11 8.87 12.79
N GLU A 85 -4.74 8.69 11.52
CA GLU A 85 -4.30 7.41 10.97
C GLU A 85 -3.03 7.62 10.18
N ASN A 86 -2.02 6.82 10.49
CA ASN A 86 -0.77 6.81 9.75
C ASN A 86 -0.44 5.40 9.28
N ILE A 87 0.00 5.29 8.02
CA ILE A 87 0.48 4.04 7.43
C ILE A 87 1.99 4.15 7.25
N TYR A 88 2.71 3.20 7.84
CA TYR A 88 4.17 3.13 7.79
C TYR A 88 4.60 1.95 6.93
N LEU A 89 5.71 2.11 6.20
CA LEU A 89 6.48 0.99 5.70
C LEU A 89 7.72 0.90 6.59
N MET A 90 7.77 -0.13 7.40
CA MET A 90 8.84 -0.35 8.38
C MET A 90 9.84 -1.38 7.89
N LYS A 91 11.12 -1.17 8.18
CA LYS A 91 12.11 -2.23 8.25
C LYS A 91 12.35 -2.59 9.69
N ILE A 92 12.43 -3.89 9.99
CA ILE A 92 12.67 -4.43 11.32
C ILE A 92 13.86 -5.38 11.26
N ASN A 93 14.81 -5.20 12.16
CA ASN A 93 15.88 -6.14 12.41
C ASN A 93 15.46 -7.06 13.58
N CYS A 94 15.08 -8.28 13.26
CA CYS A 94 14.59 -9.23 14.25
C CYS A 94 15.66 -9.70 15.25
N SER A 95 16.96 -9.61 14.87
CA SER A 95 18.06 -9.99 15.75
C SER A 95 18.35 -8.94 16.81
N THR A 96 18.34 -7.64 16.43
CA THR A 96 18.62 -6.53 17.35
C THR A 96 17.37 -5.91 17.97
N LYS A 97 16.17 -6.27 17.46
CA LYS A 97 14.89 -5.66 17.84
C LYS A 97 14.79 -4.16 17.54
N GLU A 98 15.55 -3.71 16.55
CA GLU A 98 15.49 -2.33 16.05
C GLU A 98 14.56 -2.23 14.86
N PHE A 99 14.03 -1.04 14.65
CA PHE A 99 13.15 -0.72 13.52
C PHE A 99 13.55 0.60 12.87
N LYS A 100 13.04 0.85 11.68
CA LYS A 100 13.06 2.16 11.03
C LYS A 100 11.89 2.33 10.07
N ASP A 101 11.31 3.52 10.07
CA ASP A 101 10.22 3.90 9.17
C ASP A 101 10.78 4.41 7.84
N ILE A 102 10.77 3.57 6.82
CA ILE A 102 11.29 3.93 5.49
C ILE A 102 10.29 4.71 4.63
N SER A 103 9.01 4.70 5.00
CA SER A 103 8.02 5.66 4.51
C SER A 103 6.88 5.85 5.49
N VAL A 104 6.25 7.03 5.43
CA VAL A 104 5.04 7.38 6.19
C VAL A 104 4.01 7.94 5.21
N ASN A 105 2.80 7.36 5.20
CA ASN A 105 1.71 7.74 4.29
C ASN A 105 2.16 7.83 2.82
N GLY A 106 2.99 6.88 2.39
CA GLY A 106 3.53 6.80 1.05
C GLY A 106 4.71 7.74 0.74
N LYS A 107 5.05 8.67 1.65
CA LYS A 107 6.21 9.55 1.50
C LYS A 107 7.46 8.87 2.02
N LYS A 108 8.49 8.75 1.18
CA LYS A 108 9.78 8.15 1.56
C LYS A 108 10.48 8.97 2.63
N ASN A 109 11.03 8.28 3.64
CA ASN A 109 11.89 8.84 4.66
C ASN A 109 13.35 8.50 4.34
N PHE A 110 14.06 9.41 3.69
CA PHE A 110 15.47 9.22 3.29
C PHE A 110 16.45 9.33 4.47
N THR A 111 16.00 9.87 5.60
CA THR A 111 16.81 10.05 6.82
C THR A 111 16.53 9.00 7.88
N ALA A 112 15.75 7.96 7.52
CA ALA A 112 15.37 6.89 8.45
C ALA A 112 16.61 6.20 9.04
N LYS A 113 16.70 6.20 10.37
CA LYS A 113 17.74 5.51 11.13
C LYS A 113 17.16 4.33 11.88
N TRP A 114 18.01 3.38 12.23
CA TRP A 114 17.63 2.31 13.14
C TRP A 114 17.40 2.88 14.54
N GLU A 115 16.28 2.52 15.12
CA GLU A 115 15.80 2.99 16.41
C GLU A 115 15.42 1.81 17.28
N ASN A 116 15.61 1.95 18.59
CA ASN A 116 15.12 0.98 19.56
C ASN A 116 13.74 1.43 20.04
N PRO A 117 12.77 0.54 20.23
CA PRO A 117 11.42 0.91 20.73
C PRO A 117 11.43 1.57 22.10
N ASN A 118 12.47 1.35 22.94
CA ASN A 118 12.63 1.97 24.26
C ASN A 118 11.40 1.79 25.18
N GLY A 119 10.72 0.65 25.08
CA GLY A 119 9.53 0.35 25.87
C GLY A 119 8.21 0.90 25.32
N ASP A 120 8.20 1.41 24.10
CA ASP A 120 6.96 1.67 23.38
C ASP A 120 6.26 0.34 23.07
N LYS A 121 5.21 0.05 23.85
CA LYS A 121 4.47 -1.21 23.73
C LYS A 121 3.89 -1.43 22.32
N LEU A 122 3.44 -0.38 21.64
CA LEU A 122 2.85 -0.50 20.31
C LEU A 122 3.90 -1.00 19.31
N ILE A 123 5.11 -0.47 19.38
CA ILE A 123 6.23 -0.85 18.50
C ILE A 123 6.83 -2.21 18.92
N ASP A 124 6.97 -2.47 20.21
CA ASP A 124 7.45 -3.77 20.71
C ASP A 124 6.57 -4.92 20.22
N ASP A 125 5.24 -4.75 20.29
CA ASP A 125 4.28 -5.76 19.81
C ASP A 125 4.32 -5.93 18.28
N VAL A 126 4.58 -4.85 17.52
CA VAL A 126 4.83 -4.92 16.06
C VAL A 126 6.04 -5.80 15.77
N ILE A 127 7.17 -5.52 16.41
CA ILE A 127 8.42 -6.27 16.22
C ILE A 127 8.21 -7.74 16.60
N LEU A 128 7.61 -7.99 17.77
CA LEU A 128 7.35 -9.34 18.26
C LEU A 128 6.49 -10.14 17.28
N ASN A 129 5.38 -9.56 16.81
CA ASN A 129 4.45 -10.26 15.92
C ASN A 129 5.01 -10.44 14.50
N SER A 130 5.79 -9.50 14.02
CA SER A 130 6.41 -9.58 12.69
C SER A 130 7.56 -10.58 12.65
N CYS A 131 8.36 -10.67 13.70
CA CYS A 131 9.53 -11.55 13.75
C CYS A 131 9.21 -13.02 14.08
N LYS A 132 7.99 -13.36 14.49
CA LYS A 132 7.58 -14.76 14.70
C LYS A 132 7.55 -15.61 13.43
N THR A 133 7.53 -14.98 12.28
CA THR A 133 7.39 -15.62 10.96
C THR A 133 8.72 -15.78 10.23
N VAL A 134 9.85 -15.46 10.86
CA VAL A 134 11.19 -15.44 10.24
C VAL A 134 12.12 -16.49 10.86
#